data_a5617ab76633409679abbc574aa2d3b6
#
_entry.id   a5617ab76633409679abbc574aa2d3b6
#
_cell.length_a   1.000
_cell.length_b   1.000
_cell.length_c   1.000
_cell.angle_alpha   90.00
_cell.angle_beta   90.00
_cell.angle_gamma   90.00
#
_symmetry.space_group_name_H-M   'P 1'
#
loop_
_entity.id
_entity.type
_entity.pdbx_description
1 polymer ?
#
loop_
_entity_poly.entity_id
_entity_poly.type
_entity_poly.pdbx_seq_one_letter_code
_entity_poly.pdbx_strand_id
1 'polypeptide(L)'
;MGLMTPDKAREYQNQMYDIQKEGLDRVIKETEKALASEEITDEQRLQLQVKYSGLIIQTLTQENANKKALNKITLDEINKDTEDKLKELQDTYKKTDVIRGYID
;
A
#
# COMPACT_ATOMS: atom_id res chain seq x y z
N MET A 1 14.91 -19.56 6.02
CA MET A 1 13.69 -18.74 5.98
C MET A 1 13.77 -17.75 4.84
N GLY A 2 12.85 -17.86 3.90
CA GLY A 2 12.81 -16.93 2.79
C GLY A 2 12.32 -15.56 3.22
N LEU A 3 13.11 -14.54 2.98
CA LEU A 3 12.62 -13.17 3.05
C LEU A 3 11.57 -12.98 1.95
N MET A 4 10.48 -12.30 2.28
CA MET A 4 9.45 -12.00 1.31
C MET A 4 10.04 -11.09 0.22
N THR A 5 9.97 -11.51 -1.04
CA THR A 5 10.41 -10.67 -2.15
C THR A 5 9.50 -9.46 -2.31
N PRO A 6 9.99 -8.35 -2.89
CA PRO A 6 9.13 -7.19 -3.15
C PRO A 6 7.86 -7.54 -3.96
N ASP A 7 7.97 -8.44 -4.93
CA ASP A 7 6.81 -8.86 -5.73
C ASP A 7 5.79 -9.61 -4.90
N LYS A 8 6.24 -10.51 -4.02
CA LYS A 8 5.35 -11.23 -3.10
C LYS A 8 4.72 -10.29 -2.08
N ALA A 9 5.49 -9.31 -1.61
CA ALA A 9 4.98 -8.30 -0.68
C ALA A 9 3.87 -7.47 -1.34
N ARG A 10 4.03 -7.06 -2.60
CA ARG A 10 3.00 -6.36 -3.36
C ARG A 10 1.77 -7.22 -3.57
N GLU A 11 1.96 -8.46 -3.95
CA GLU A 11 0.87 -9.42 -4.15
C GLU A 11 0.06 -9.61 -2.86
N TYR A 12 0.74 -9.84 -1.75
CA TYR A 12 0.11 -9.98 -0.44
C TYR A 12 -0.67 -8.70 -0.07
N GLN A 13 -0.06 -7.54 -0.24
CA GLN A 13 -0.70 -6.25 0.07
C GLN A 13 -1.95 -6.04 -0.78
N ASN A 14 -1.89 -6.36 -2.08
CA ASN A 14 -3.04 -6.25 -2.97
C ASN A 14 -4.15 -7.22 -2.60
N GLN A 15 -3.81 -8.46 -2.23
CA GLN A 15 -4.80 -9.45 -1.80
C GLN A 15 -5.52 -8.99 -0.53
N MET A 16 -4.78 -8.48 0.44
CA MET A 16 -5.35 -7.96 1.68
C MET A 16 -6.27 -6.76 1.41
N TYR A 17 -5.83 -5.86 0.55
CA TYR A 17 -6.64 -4.71 0.16
C TYR A 17 -7.93 -5.13 -0.56
N ASP A 18 -7.84 -6.07 -1.50
CA ASP A 18 -8.99 -6.56 -2.25
C ASP A 18 -10.05 -7.18 -1.33
N ILE A 19 -9.62 -7.96 -0.33
CA ILE A 19 -10.51 -8.54 0.67
C ILE A 19 -11.22 -7.44 1.47
N GLN A 20 -10.48 -6.45 1.94
CA GLN A 20 -11.04 -5.33 2.70
C GLN A 20 -12.01 -4.50 1.86
N LYS A 21 -11.62 -4.21 0.62
CA LYS A 21 -12.44 -3.45 -0.32
C LYS A 21 -13.74 -4.17 -0.63
N GLU A 22 -13.69 -5.47 -0.88
CA GLU A 22 -14.87 -6.28 -1.15
C GLU A 22 -15.86 -6.24 0.02
N GLY A 23 -15.36 -6.36 1.25
CA GLY A 23 -16.18 -6.24 2.45
C GLY A 23 -16.86 -4.87 2.57
N LEU A 24 -16.11 -3.79 2.36
CA LEU A 24 -16.65 -2.43 2.38
C LEU A 24 -17.66 -2.18 1.27
N ASP A 25 -17.36 -2.60 0.05
CA ASP A 25 -18.27 -2.45 -1.09
C ASP A 25 -19.61 -3.13 -0.83
N ARG A 26 -19.59 -4.29 -0.19
CA ARG A 26 -20.80 -5.01 0.19
C ARG A 26 -21.66 -4.20 1.17
N VAL A 27 -21.04 -3.67 2.23
CA VAL A 27 -21.74 -2.86 3.23
C VAL A 27 -22.25 -1.55 2.62
N ILE A 28 -21.48 -0.92 1.74
CA ILE A 28 -21.89 0.29 1.02
C ILE A 28 -23.14 0.01 0.18
N LYS A 29 -23.15 -1.08 -0.57
CA LYS A 29 -24.31 -1.46 -1.39
C LYS A 29 -25.54 -1.74 -0.55
N GLU A 30 -25.40 -2.41 0.58
CA GLU A 30 -26.50 -2.65 1.52
C GLU A 30 -27.03 -1.33 2.09
N THR A 31 -26.16 -0.39 2.40
CA THR A 31 -26.54 0.93 2.91
C THR A 31 -27.26 1.75 1.84
N GLU A 32 -26.79 1.70 0.60
CA GLU A 32 -27.45 2.36 -0.54
C GLU A 32 -28.86 1.80 -0.76
N LYS A 33 -29.03 0.48 -0.66
CA LYS A 33 -30.35 -0.14 -0.77
C LYS A 33 -31.28 0.31 0.35
N ALA A 34 -30.76 0.38 1.57
CA ALA A 34 -31.55 0.86 2.71
C ALA A 34 -31.95 2.33 2.54
N LEU A 35 -31.06 3.16 2.03
CA LEU A 35 -31.36 4.57 1.74
C LEU A 35 -32.40 4.76 0.64
N ALA A 36 -32.46 3.84 -0.32
CA ALA A 36 -33.43 3.87 -1.42
C ALA A 36 -34.82 3.39 -0.98
N SER A 37 -34.96 2.80 0.20
CA SER A 37 -36.23 2.33 0.71
C SER A 37 -37.16 3.50 1.06
N GLU A 38 -38.44 3.42 0.65
CA GLU A 38 -39.45 4.41 0.98
C GLU A 38 -40.06 4.18 2.37
N GLU A 39 -39.76 3.06 2.99
CA GLU A 39 -40.36 2.64 4.25
C GLU A 39 -39.58 3.10 5.50
N ILE A 40 -38.49 3.85 5.32
CA ILE A 40 -37.69 4.35 6.42
C ILE A 40 -38.16 5.72 6.89
N THR A 41 -37.99 5.99 8.20
CA THR A 41 -38.27 7.30 8.78
C THR A 41 -37.17 8.29 8.42
N ASP A 42 -37.44 9.59 8.57
CA ASP A 42 -36.44 10.64 8.33
C ASP A 42 -35.24 10.49 9.26
N GLU A 43 -35.46 10.10 10.51
CA GLU A 43 -34.38 9.84 11.47
C GLU A 43 -33.52 8.67 11.03
N GLN A 44 -34.13 7.56 10.58
CA GLN A 44 -33.42 6.41 10.06
C GLN A 44 -32.62 6.77 8.81
N ARG A 45 -33.19 7.59 7.95
CA ARG A 45 -32.49 8.07 6.73
C ARG A 45 -31.27 8.89 7.10
N LEU A 46 -31.37 9.78 8.09
CA LEU A 46 -30.25 10.59 8.56
C LEU A 46 -29.13 9.71 9.11
N GLN A 47 -29.48 8.71 9.95
CA GLN A 47 -28.52 7.76 10.49
C GLN A 47 -27.79 6.97 9.38
N LEU A 48 -28.54 6.54 8.35
CA LEU A 48 -27.96 5.83 7.21
C LEU A 48 -27.04 6.73 6.37
N GLN A 49 -27.38 8.01 6.22
CA GLN A 49 -26.53 8.98 5.51
C GLN A 49 -25.22 9.19 6.25
N VAL A 50 -25.24 9.29 7.57
CA VAL A 50 -24.03 9.40 8.40
C VAL A 50 -23.18 8.15 8.25
N LYS A 51 -23.81 6.97 8.32
CA LYS A 51 -23.12 5.69 8.12
C LYS A 51 -22.49 5.61 6.73
N TYR A 52 -23.23 6.00 5.69
CA TYR A 52 -22.74 6.00 4.31
C TYR A 52 -21.51 6.90 4.16
N SER A 53 -21.58 8.12 4.69
CA SER A 53 -20.44 9.04 4.66
C SER A 53 -19.21 8.46 5.36
N GLY A 54 -19.40 7.82 6.50
CA GLY A 54 -18.32 7.14 7.23
C GLY A 54 -17.70 6.00 6.42
N LEU A 55 -18.53 5.22 5.72
CA LEU A 55 -18.05 4.13 4.86
C LEU A 55 -17.24 4.65 3.67
N ILE A 56 -17.67 5.74 3.06
CA ILE A 56 -16.92 6.37 1.96
C ILE A 56 -15.56 6.89 2.45
N ILE A 57 -15.52 7.54 3.60
CA ILE A 57 -14.27 8.00 4.21
C ILE A 57 -13.35 6.81 4.50
N GLN A 58 -13.90 5.74 5.05
CA GLN A 58 -13.13 4.52 5.35
C GLN A 58 -12.56 3.90 4.07
N THR A 59 -13.34 3.85 2.99
CA THR A 59 -12.88 3.36 1.69
C THR A 59 -11.70 4.17 1.17
N LEU A 60 -11.81 5.50 1.21
CA LEU A 60 -10.73 6.40 0.77
C LEU A 60 -9.49 6.25 1.65
N THR A 61 -9.68 6.10 2.96
CA THR A 61 -8.58 5.91 3.91
C THR A 61 -7.84 4.60 3.63
N GLN A 62 -8.56 3.51 3.37
CA GLN A 62 -7.96 2.22 3.04
C GLN A 62 -7.24 2.25 1.70
N GLU A 63 -7.82 2.88 0.69
CA GLU A 63 -7.19 3.06 -0.61
C GLU A 63 -5.86 3.81 -0.48
N ASN A 64 -5.86 4.90 0.29
CA ASN A 64 -4.67 5.69 0.54
C ASN A 64 -3.62 4.90 1.32
N ALA A 65 -4.04 4.14 2.33
CA ALA A 65 -3.14 3.27 3.10
C ALA A 65 -2.51 2.19 2.22
N ASN A 66 -3.28 1.61 1.30
CA ASN A 66 -2.77 0.62 0.34
C ASN A 66 -1.73 1.25 -0.59
N LYS A 67 -2.00 2.43 -1.12
CA LYS A 67 -1.05 3.16 -1.98
C LYS A 67 0.25 3.46 -1.24
N LYS A 68 0.17 3.90 0.01
CA LYS A 68 1.34 4.17 0.84
C LYS A 68 2.14 2.90 1.11
N ALA A 69 1.48 1.78 1.39
CA ALA A 69 2.15 0.50 1.62
C ALA A 69 2.88 0.02 0.36
N LEU A 70 2.26 0.14 -0.82
CA LEU A 70 2.88 -0.22 -2.08
C LEU A 70 4.07 0.69 -2.41
N ASN A 71 3.93 1.99 -2.16
CA ASN A 71 5.03 2.95 -2.35
C ASN A 71 6.20 2.65 -1.44
N LYS A 72 5.94 2.25 -0.19
CA LYS A 72 6.99 1.86 0.75
C LYS A 72 7.78 0.65 0.25
N ILE A 73 7.09 -0.36 -0.27
CA ILE A 73 7.74 -1.54 -0.86
C ILE A 73 8.66 -1.13 -2.01
N THR A 74 8.18 -0.24 -2.88
CA THR A 74 8.95 0.27 -4.01
C THR A 74 10.17 1.09 -3.54
N LEU A 75 10.01 1.93 -2.53
CA LEU A 75 11.11 2.72 -1.96
C LEU A 75 12.16 1.83 -1.31
N ASP A 76 11.75 0.81 -0.57
CA ASP A 76 12.67 -0.14 0.05
C ASP A 76 13.46 -0.90 -1.02
N GLU A 77 12.83 -1.29 -2.12
CA GLU A 77 13.46 -1.93 -3.27
C GLU A 77 14.51 -1.01 -3.92
N ILE A 78 14.15 0.25 -4.17
CA ILE A 78 15.06 1.25 -4.75
C ILE A 78 16.24 1.51 -3.81
N ASN A 79 16.00 1.64 -2.51
CA ASN A 79 17.05 1.87 -1.53
C ASN A 79 18.03 0.72 -1.48
N LYS A 80 17.54 -0.51 -1.55
CA LYS A 80 18.39 -1.70 -1.58
C LYS A 80 19.26 -1.71 -2.84
N ASP A 81 18.69 -1.45 -4.01
CA ASP A 81 19.43 -1.39 -5.26
C ASP A 81 20.50 -0.28 -5.20
N THR A 82 20.17 0.85 -4.61
CA THR A 82 21.11 1.97 -4.44
C THR A 82 22.27 1.58 -3.51
N GLU A 83 21.97 0.92 -2.39
CA GLU A 83 22.99 0.42 -1.46
C GLU A 83 23.94 -0.57 -2.14
N ASP A 84 23.39 -1.51 -2.91
CA ASP A 84 24.17 -2.50 -3.64
C ASP A 84 25.10 -1.83 -4.67
N LYS A 85 24.61 -0.84 -5.40
CA LYS A 85 25.39 -0.07 -6.36
C LYS A 85 26.49 0.75 -5.69
N LEU A 86 26.20 1.37 -4.55
CA LEU A 86 27.19 2.10 -3.76
C LEU A 86 28.28 1.17 -3.27
N LYS A 87 27.93 -0.02 -2.86
CA LYS A 87 28.89 -1.04 -2.39
C LYS A 87 29.82 -1.47 -3.52
N GLU A 88 29.29 -1.71 -4.70
CA GLU A 88 30.08 -2.03 -5.90
C GLU A 88 31.06 -0.90 -6.26
N LEU A 89 30.60 0.35 -6.20
CA LEU A 89 31.45 1.51 -6.44
C LEU A 89 32.57 1.63 -5.42
N GLN A 90 32.26 1.42 -4.15
CA GLN A 90 33.28 1.44 -3.08
C GLN A 90 34.32 0.35 -3.28
N ASP A 91 33.92 -0.85 -3.66
CA ASP A 91 34.84 -1.94 -3.94
C ASP A 91 35.72 -1.64 -5.14
N THR A 92 35.15 -1.02 -6.17
CA THR A 92 35.90 -0.56 -7.35
C THR A 92 36.95 0.51 -6.98
N TYR A 93 36.58 1.47 -6.14
CA TYR A 93 37.50 2.49 -5.65
C TYR A 93 38.65 1.90 -4.85
N LYS A 94 38.37 0.96 -3.98
CA LYS A 94 39.42 0.27 -3.21
C LYS A 94 40.42 -0.44 -4.10
N LYS A 95 39.96 -1.13 -5.14
CA LYS A 95 40.81 -1.80 -6.14
C LYS A 95 41.68 -0.81 -6.89
N THR A 96 41.12 0.32 -7.27
CA THR A 96 41.83 1.38 -7.98
C THR A 96 42.92 1.99 -7.10
N ASP A 97 42.65 2.25 -5.83
CA ASP A 97 43.63 2.77 -4.88
C ASP A 97 44.76 1.81 -4.66
N VAL A 98 44.50 0.51 -4.55
CA VAL A 98 45.54 -0.53 -4.42
C VAL A 98 46.43 -0.54 -5.66
N ILE A 99 45.86 -0.44 -6.87
CA ILE A 99 46.61 -0.39 -8.10
C ILE A 99 47.48 0.88 -8.16
N ARG A 100 46.94 2.04 -7.76
CA ARG A 100 47.71 3.29 -7.68
C ARG A 100 48.91 3.17 -6.71
N GLY A 101 48.70 2.52 -5.56
CA GLY A 101 49.78 2.26 -4.60
C GLY A 101 50.91 1.43 -5.17
N TYR A 102 50.64 0.59 -6.14
CA TYR A 102 51.65 -0.22 -6.80
C TYR A 102 52.41 0.52 -7.88
N ILE A 103 51.82 1.53 -8.47
CA ILE A 103 52.42 2.32 -9.58
C ILE A 103 53.30 3.44 -9.05
N ASP A 104 52.96 4.02 -7.93
CA ASP A 104 53.73 5.05 -7.28
C ASP A 104 54.90 4.44 -6.49
#